data_be71d8fd53e3f7907bb78d9f5c83297b
#
_entry.id   be71d8fd53e3f7907bb78d9f5c83297b
#
_cell.length_a   1.000
_cell.length_b   1.000
_cell.length_c   1.000
_cell.angle_alpha   90.00
_cell.angle_beta   90.00
_cell.angle_gamma   90.00
#
_symmetry.space_group_name_H-M   'P 1'
#
loop_
_entity.id
_entity.type
_entity.pdbx_description
1 polymer ?
#
loop_
_entity_poly.entity_id
_entity_poly.type
_entity_poly.pdbx_seq_one_letter_code
_entity_poly.pdbx_strand_id
1 'polypeptide(L)'
;MARKLIFGRYDYAAFLCFASYAMCSIIVPVSLVPIAKDLHFPLTEGGMGLGGILQIGRAVPMVAALILCGFFSGSWGKCRSLGFAMLCMALGILLAAFSPVYGIMFSALMIAGFGEGIIEGLATPFVQDLHDEEPGRYINFTHSFWSVGVVSIVLVAGALLANGVSWRYIVGACGVLGLFPAFLLLFPSRKHPYPECGEIKKWTEVCGDFRNIVRIPRFWLFFAAMFFAGGGEFCLTFWCASFIQVEYAASAWAAGIGTASFAGGMIVGRMGGGILIRQKRLKEFLVYTALAATGISLFFPFLQSLSMLFVLLFFTGIATGPFWPSVQSYCSTRMTVDNTMLFILLSAAGIPGCGFFTAIMGILGDHCGLRYSFFLIPFCFIVLAALIGIDWHQSRTAAVERAKRMKTIRQ
;
A
#
# COMPACT_ATOMS: atom_id res chain seq x y z
N MET A 1 -30.09 11.50 -9.33
CA MET A 1 -29.31 12.10 -8.23
C MET A 1 -28.58 11.00 -7.50
N ALA A 2 -27.28 11.15 -7.19
CA ALA A 2 -26.56 10.16 -6.41
C ALA A 2 -27.15 10.09 -4.98
N ARG A 3 -27.48 8.89 -4.51
CA ARG A 3 -28.04 8.67 -3.17
C ARG A 3 -27.02 9.17 -2.12
N LYS A 4 -27.49 9.85 -1.05
CA LYS A 4 -26.61 10.35 0.02
C LYS A 4 -25.99 9.15 0.76
N LEU A 5 -24.66 9.15 0.98
CA LEU A 5 -24.00 8.14 1.79
C LEU A 5 -24.45 8.28 3.25
N ILE A 6 -24.76 7.16 3.89
CA ILE A 6 -25.17 7.09 5.30
C ILE A 6 -24.17 6.21 6.02
N PHE A 7 -23.56 6.72 7.07
CA PHE A 7 -22.50 6.04 7.81
C PHE A 7 -22.97 5.66 9.21
N GLY A 8 -22.70 4.42 9.60
CA GLY A 8 -22.94 3.88 10.93
C GLY A 8 -21.65 3.77 11.75
N ARG A 9 -21.75 3.22 12.96
CA ARG A 9 -20.62 3.02 13.88
C ARG A 9 -19.47 2.25 13.25
N TYR A 10 -19.76 1.20 12.51
CA TYR A 10 -18.74 0.33 11.91
C TYR A 10 -18.09 0.94 10.69
N ASP A 11 -18.74 1.87 9.99
CA ASP A 11 -18.09 2.69 8.96
C ASP A 11 -17.03 3.60 9.57
N TYR A 12 -17.37 4.30 10.66
CA TYR A 12 -16.39 5.13 11.37
C TYR A 12 -15.23 4.29 11.96
N ALA A 13 -15.52 3.07 12.43
CA ALA A 13 -14.47 2.16 12.86
C ALA A 13 -13.56 1.75 11.70
N ALA A 14 -14.10 1.49 10.50
CA ALA A 14 -13.33 1.19 9.30
C ALA A 14 -12.51 2.41 8.83
N PHE A 15 -13.05 3.62 8.87
CA PHE A 15 -12.32 4.86 8.55
C PHE A 15 -11.11 5.04 9.46
N LEU A 16 -11.32 4.88 10.77
CA LEU A 16 -10.24 4.97 11.77
C LEU A 16 -9.24 3.81 11.63
N CYS A 17 -9.70 2.62 11.25
CA CYS A 17 -8.84 1.48 10.95
C CYS A 17 -7.87 1.83 9.82
N PHE A 18 -8.35 2.31 8.67
CA PHE A 18 -7.51 2.70 7.55
C PHE A 18 -6.58 3.88 7.85
N ALA A 19 -7.08 4.91 8.54
CA ALA A 19 -6.26 6.05 8.94
C ALA A 19 -5.14 5.63 9.90
N SER A 20 -5.46 4.86 10.94
CA SER A 20 -4.46 4.36 11.91
C SER A 20 -3.48 3.39 11.27
N TYR A 21 -3.96 2.52 10.37
CA TYR A 21 -3.10 1.63 9.59
C TYR A 21 -2.05 2.43 8.80
N ALA A 22 -2.48 3.45 8.06
CA ALA A 22 -1.57 4.32 7.32
C ALA A 22 -0.57 5.03 8.25
N MET A 23 -1.03 5.61 9.36
CA MET A 23 -0.17 6.30 10.32
C MET A 23 0.89 5.36 10.91
N CYS A 24 0.49 4.16 11.35
CA CYS A 24 1.39 3.15 11.89
C CYS A 24 2.36 2.59 10.84
N SER A 25 1.93 2.53 9.57
CA SER A 25 2.75 2.05 8.47
C SER A 25 3.85 3.05 8.10
N ILE A 26 3.55 4.35 8.14
CA ILE A 26 4.41 5.40 7.61
C ILE A 26 5.27 6.07 8.69
N ILE A 27 4.93 5.93 9.97
CA ILE A 27 5.68 6.61 11.05
C ILE A 27 7.15 6.17 11.13
N VAL A 28 7.45 4.90 10.89
CA VAL A 28 8.84 4.39 10.91
C VAL A 28 9.65 4.95 9.74
N PRO A 29 9.20 4.89 8.47
CA PRO A 29 9.88 5.55 7.35
C PRO A 29 10.17 7.04 7.57
N VAL A 30 9.19 7.79 8.07
CA VAL A 30 9.33 9.24 8.32
C VAL A 30 10.32 9.54 9.43
N SER A 31 10.39 8.67 10.43
CA SER A 31 11.30 8.78 11.58
C SER A 31 12.61 8.00 11.39
N LEU A 32 12.89 7.48 10.19
CA LEU A 32 13.98 6.52 9.98
C LEU A 32 15.37 7.11 10.31
N VAL A 33 15.62 8.37 9.97
CA VAL A 33 16.89 9.05 10.26
C VAL A 33 17.20 9.09 11.76
N PRO A 34 16.33 9.63 12.64
CA PRO A 34 16.59 9.61 14.08
C PRO A 34 16.53 8.20 14.68
N ILE A 35 15.72 7.28 14.17
CA ILE A 35 15.72 5.87 14.59
C ILE A 35 17.07 5.23 14.31
N ALA A 36 17.58 5.37 13.10
CA ALA A 36 18.83 4.77 12.67
C ALA A 36 20.02 5.28 13.49
N LYS A 37 20.02 6.59 13.79
CA LYS A 37 21.04 7.18 14.67
C LYS A 37 20.99 6.61 16.10
N ASP A 38 19.80 6.50 16.67
CA ASP A 38 19.58 6.07 18.05
C ASP A 38 19.82 4.56 18.25
N LEU A 39 19.54 3.75 17.23
CA LEU A 39 19.74 2.30 17.23
C LEU A 39 21.08 1.85 16.60
N HIS A 40 22.04 2.79 16.42
CA HIS A 40 23.40 2.53 15.96
C HIS A 40 23.53 1.92 14.55
N PHE A 41 22.67 2.36 13.61
CA PHE A 41 22.84 2.07 12.18
C PHE A 41 22.63 3.33 11.32
N PRO A 42 23.42 4.40 11.54
CA PRO A 42 23.19 5.68 10.87
C PRO A 42 23.19 5.53 9.35
N LEU A 43 22.23 6.14 8.67
CA LEU A 43 22.01 5.96 7.24
C LEU A 43 23.19 6.45 6.39
N THR A 44 23.94 7.44 6.88
CA THR A 44 25.12 8.01 6.21
C THR A 44 26.38 7.16 6.37
N GLU A 45 26.35 6.12 7.19
CA GLU A 45 27.50 5.28 7.56
C GLU A 45 27.24 3.79 7.26
N GLY A 46 26.50 3.48 6.19
CA GLY A 46 26.21 2.10 5.78
C GLY A 46 24.99 1.47 6.45
N GLY A 47 24.09 2.27 7.01
CA GLY A 47 22.87 1.78 7.68
C GLY A 47 21.62 1.74 6.80
N MET A 48 21.70 2.13 5.53
CA MET A 48 20.52 2.18 4.65
C MET A 48 19.97 0.78 4.36
N GLY A 49 20.84 -0.21 4.16
CA GLY A 49 20.44 -1.61 3.98
C GLY A 49 19.66 -2.13 5.18
N LEU A 50 20.13 -1.86 6.41
CA LEU A 50 19.40 -2.21 7.63
C LEU A 50 18.04 -1.50 7.72
N GLY A 51 17.99 -0.21 7.35
CA GLY A 51 16.73 0.53 7.25
C GLY A 51 15.72 -0.12 6.30
N GLY A 52 16.16 -0.52 5.12
CA GLY A 52 15.33 -1.23 4.14
C GLY A 52 14.89 -2.63 4.61
N ILE A 53 15.76 -3.36 5.31
CA ILE A 53 15.47 -4.69 5.87
C ILE A 53 14.35 -4.63 6.95
N LEU A 54 14.21 -3.53 7.69
CA LEU A 54 13.05 -3.33 8.58
C LEU A 54 11.72 -3.51 7.85
N GLN A 55 11.65 -3.07 6.60
CA GLN A 55 10.44 -3.23 5.78
C GLN A 55 10.21 -4.69 5.34
N ILE A 56 11.25 -5.47 5.10
CA ILE A 56 11.12 -6.92 4.87
C ILE A 56 10.57 -7.61 6.12
N GLY A 57 11.11 -7.29 7.30
CA GLY A 57 10.62 -7.81 8.58
C GLY A 57 9.13 -7.58 8.77
N ARG A 58 8.61 -6.45 8.32
CA ARG A 58 7.19 -6.09 8.34
C ARG A 58 6.39 -6.81 7.25
N ALA A 59 6.91 -6.88 6.02
CA ALA A 59 6.21 -7.42 4.86
C ALA A 59 6.00 -8.94 4.93
N VAL A 60 6.96 -9.70 5.45
CA VAL A 60 6.87 -11.17 5.52
C VAL A 60 5.68 -11.65 6.35
N PRO A 61 5.53 -11.26 7.64
CA PRO A 61 4.36 -11.66 8.42
C PRO A 61 3.05 -11.04 7.90
N MET A 62 3.11 -9.87 7.25
CA MET A 62 1.95 -9.24 6.60
C MET A 62 1.39 -10.14 5.49
N VAL A 63 2.22 -10.69 4.62
CA VAL A 63 1.79 -11.63 3.56
C VAL A 63 1.24 -12.91 4.15
N ALA A 64 1.91 -13.47 5.14
CA ALA A 64 1.43 -14.69 5.83
C ALA A 64 0.05 -14.46 6.44
N ALA A 65 -0.14 -13.36 7.16
CA ALA A 65 -1.41 -12.99 7.77
C ALA A 65 -2.51 -12.71 6.74
N LEU A 66 -2.19 -12.02 5.63
CA LEU A 66 -3.10 -11.77 4.51
C LEU A 66 -3.64 -13.08 3.92
N ILE A 67 -2.77 -14.06 3.68
CA ILE A 67 -3.18 -15.37 3.15
C ILE A 67 -4.02 -16.13 4.19
N LEU A 68 -3.59 -16.11 5.45
CA LEU A 68 -4.25 -16.87 6.53
C LEU A 68 -5.60 -16.25 6.93
N CYS A 69 -5.78 -14.92 6.85
CA CYS A 69 -6.99 -14.27 7.34
C CYS A 69 -8.26 -14.71 6.59
N GLY A 70 -8.14 -15.08 5.32
CA GLY A 70 -9.24 -15.64 4.54
C GLY A 70 -9.83 -16.92 5.14
N PHE A 71 -9.04 -17.63 5.93
CA PHE A 71 -9.46 -18.88 6.59
C PHE A 71 -10.04 -18.65 7.97
N PHE A 72 -9.48 -17.72 8.75
CA PHE A 72 -9.90 -17.48 10.13
C PHE A 72 -11.09 -16.52 10.25
N SER A 73 -11.27 -15.63 9.29
CA SER A 73 -12.36 -14.63 9.32
C SER A 73 -13.75 -15.24 9.32
N GLY A 74 -13.89 -16.43 8.74
CA GLY A 74 -15.16 -17.18 8.72
C GLY A 74 -15.63 -17.61 10.11
N SER A 75 -14.74 -18.05 11.00
CA SER A 75 -15.09 -18.55 12.33
C SER A 75 -15.26 -17.44 13.37
N TRP A 76 -14.46 -16.37 13.29
CA TRP A 76 -14.46 -15.26 14.27
C TRP A 76 -15.30 -14.07 13.83
N GLY A 77 -15.62 -13.98 12.56
CA GLY A 77 -16.24 -12.82 11.92
C GLY A 77 -15.23 -11.71 11.62
N LYS A 78 -15.46 -11.00 10.49
CA LYS A 78 -14.55 -9.97 10.00
C LYS A 78 -14.31 -8.84 10.99
N CYS A 79 -15.36 -8.41 11.73
CA CYS A 79 -15.27 -7.32 12.69
C CYS A 79 -14.30 -7.62 13.84
N ARG A 80 -14.41 -8.81 14.46
CA ARG A 80 -13.50 -9.21 15.56
C ARG A 80 -12.09 -9.45 15.06
N SER A 81 -11.95 -10.06 13.89
CA SER A 81 -10.64 -10.28 13.26
C SER A 81 -9.92 -8.97 12.97
N LEU A 82 -10.63 -7.95 12.47
CA LEU A 82 -10.09 -6.60 12.29
C LEU A 82 -9.71 -5.94 13.62
N GLY A 83 -10.55 -6.09 14.67
CA GLY A 83 -10.22 -5.56 15.99
C GLY A 83 -8.95 -6.18 16.57
N PHE A 84 -8.79 -7.50 16.44
CA PHE A 84 -7.57 -8.21 16.82
C PHE A 84 -6.35 -7.75 15.98
N ALA A 85 -6.53 -7.58 14.68
CA ALA A 85 -5.49 -7.10 13.79
C ALA A 85 -4.99 -5.70 14.19
N MET A 86 -5.93 -4.78 14.49
CA MET A 86 -5.59 -3.44 14.99
C MET A 86 -4.85 -3.49 16.32
N LEU A 87 -5.21 -4.43 17.22
CA LEU A 87 -4.51 -4.64 18.48
C LEU A 87 -3.07 -5.12 18.23
N CYS A 88 -2.86 -6.12 17.37
CA CYS A 88 -1.52 -6.60 17.02
C CYS A 88 -0.66 -5.49 16.41
N MET A 89 -1.21 -4.73 15.44
CA MET A 89 -0.50 -3.61 14.82
C MET A 89 -0.12 -2.55 15.86
N ALA A 90 -1.07 -2.13 16.69
CA ALA A 90 -0.84 -1.11 17.72
C ALA A 90 0.21 -1.54 18.75
N LEU A 91 0.14 -2.78 19.23
CA LEU A 91 1.11 -3.35 20.16
C LEU A 91 2.49 -3.45 19.52
N GLY A 92 2.59 -3.87 18.26
CA GLY A 92 3.86 -3.92 17.53
C GLY A 92 4.51 -2.53 17.42
N ILE A 93 3.72 -1.50 17.09
CA ILE A 93 4.21 -0.11 17.02
C ILE A 93 4.59 0.43 18.42
N LEU A 94 3.82 0.11 19.46
CA LEU A 94 4.19 0.48 20.83
C LEU A 94 5.50 -0.18 21.26
N LEU A 95 5.69 -1.47 21.00
CA LEU A 95 6.94 -2.18 21.27
C LEU A 95 8.11 -1.56 20.47
N ALA A 96 7.88 -1.18 19.21
CA ALA A 96 8.88 -0.48 18.40
C ALA A 96 9.32 0.85 19.04
N ALA A 97 8.41 1.62 19.64
CA ALA A 97 8.72 2.86 20.33
C ALA A 97 9.66 2.67 21.54
N PHE A 98 9.57 1.53 22.21
CA PHE A 98 10.42 1.19 23.37
C PHE A 98 11.66 0.37 22.99
N SER A 99 11.93 0.11 21.71
CA SER A 99 13.05 -0.71 21.27
C SER A 99 14.39 -0.08 21.64
N PRO A 100 15.25 -0.76 22.44
CA PRO A 100 16.59 -0.27 22.75
C PRO A 100 17.63 -0.64 21.68
N VAL A 101 17.33 -1.64 20.83
CA VAL A 101 18.25 -2.18 19.80
C VAL A 101 17.48 -2.58 18.53
N TYR A 102 18.20 -2.63 17.41
CA TYR A 102 17.65 -2.97 16.10
C TYR A 102 16.85 -4.27 16.07
N GLY A 103 17.34 -5.36 16.69
CA GLY A 103 16.66 -6.66 16.66
C GLY A 103 15.29 -6.66 17.33
N ILE A 104 15.11 -5.88 18.42
CA ILE A 104 13.83 -5.71 19.09
C ILE A 104 12.89 -4.87 18.21
N MET A 105 13.40 -3.80 17.58
CA MET A 105 12.64 -3.00 16.60
C MET A 105 12.15 -3.86 15.46
N PHE A 106 13.03 -4.69 14.87
CA PHE A 106 12.69 -5.61 13.80
C PHE A 106 11.56 -6.59 14.21
N SER A 107 11.69 -7.21 15.39
CA SER A 107 10.68 -8.14 15.92
C SER A 107 9.34 -7.45 16.22
N ALA A 108 9.38 -6.23 16.74
CA ALA A 108 8.20 -5.43 16.98
C ALA A 108 7.46 -5.09 15.68
N LEU A 109 8.19 -4.78 14.61
CA LEU A 109 7.62 -4.53 13.30
C LEU A 109 7.06 -5.80 12.64
N MET A 110 7.57 -6.99 12.96
CA MET A 110 6.95 -8.25 12.53
C MET A 110 5.55 -8.42 13.14
N ILE A 111 5.38 -8.07 14.42
CA ILE A 111 4.07 -8.10 15.09
C ILE A 111 3.11 -7.09 14.46
N ALA A 112 3.59 -5.87 14.18
CA ALA A 112 2.80 -4.85 13.49
C ALA A 112 2.38 -5.33 12.10
N GLY A 113 3.31 -5.87 11.31
CA GLY A 113 3.07 -6.40 9.97
C GLY A 113 2.04 -7.52 9.94
N PHE A 114 2.05 -8.40 10.94
CA PHE A 114 1.02 -9.44 11.07
C PHE A 114 -0.40 -8.83 11.19
N GLY A 115 -0.57 -7.82 12.04
CA GLY A 115 -1.84 -7.09 12.15
C GLY A 115 -2.23 -6.41 10.84
N GLU A 116 -1.28 -5.73 10.18
CA GLU A 116 -1.50 -5.05 8.90
C GLU A 116 -1.95 -5.99 7.79
N GLY A 117 -1.41 -7.21 7.74
CA GLY A 117 -1.83 -8.21 6.76
C GLY A 117 -3.29 -8.62 6.90
N ILE A 118 -3.78 -8.76 8.14
CA ILE A 118 -5.20 -9.03 8.39
C ILE A 118 -6.07 -7.83 7.99
N ILE A 119 -5.61 -6.59 8.30
CA ILE A 119 -6.34 -5.37 7.91
C ILE A 119 -6.46 -5.29 6.39
N GLU A 120 -5.36 -5.49 5.67
CA GLU A 120 -5.34 -5.47 4.20
C GLU A 120 -6.29 -6.49 3.58
N GLY A 121 -6.36 -7.69 4.16
CA GLY A 121 -7.22 -8.77 3.65
C GLY A 121 -8.70 -8.61 3.99
N LEU A 122 -9.05 -8.01 5.12
CA LEU A 122 -10.43 -8.05 5.65
C LEU A 122 -11.15 -6.70 5.67
N ALA A 123 -10.43 -5.56 5.67
CA ALA A 123 -11.10 -4.28 5.83
C ALA A 123 -12.00 -3.93 4.63
N THR A 124 -11.56 -4.21 3.41
CA THR A 124 -12.38 -4.01 2.20
C THR A 124 -13.60 -4.92 2.16
N PRO A 125 -13.49 -6.26 2.32
CA PRO A 125 -14.64 -7.14 2.41
C PRO A 125 -15.58 -6.80 3.58
N PHE A 126 -15.06 -6.30 4.70
CA PHE A 126 -15.89 -5.85 5.82
C PHE A 126 -16.79 -4.67 5.45
N VAL A 127 -16.24 -3.65 4.77
CA VAL A 127 -17.03 -2.51 4.29
C VAL A 127 -18.04 -2.94 3.22
N GLN A 128 -17.68 -3.90 2.37
CA GLN A 128 -18.58 -4.47 1.38
C GLN A 128 -19.80 -5.13 2.04
N ASP A 129 -19.59 -5.92 3.11
CA ASP A 129 -20.68 -6.58 3.84
C ASP A 129 -21.61 -5.58 4.57
N LEU A 130 -21.12 -4.37 4.89
CA LEU A 130 -21.96 -3.34 5.50
C LEU A 130 -22.89 -2.64 4.49
N HIS A 131 -22.59 -2.71 3.18
CA HIS A 131 -23.23 -1.90 2.15
C HIS A 131 -23.45 -2.67 0.84
N ASP A 132 -24.44 -3.56 0.82
CA ASP A 132 -24.70 -4.44 -0.33
C ASP A 132 -25.17 -3.71 -1.60
N GLU A 133 -25.86 -2.57 -1.45
CA GLU A 133 -26.47 -1.89 -2.62
C GLU A 133 -25.45 -1.10 -3.47
N GLU A 134 -24.48 -0.43 -2.83
CA GLU A 134 -23.48 0.43 -3.51
C GLU A 134 -22.06 0.25 -2.91
N PRO A 135 -21.53 -0.98 -2.79
CA PRO A 135 -20.31 -1.25 -2.04
C PRO A 135 -19.10 -0.46 -2.54
N GLY A 136 -18.96 -0.28 -3.85
CA GLY A 136 -17.84 0.42 -4.45
C GLY A 136 -17.69 1.87 -4.01
N ARG A 137 -18.78 2.57 -3.74
CA ARG A 137 -18.74 3.96 -3.24
C ARG A 137 -18.22 4.04 -1.81
N TYR A 138 -18.71 3.14 -0.95
CA TYR A 138 -18.29 3.08 0.45
C TYR A 138 -16.85 2.61 0.59
N ILE A 139 -16.43 1.61 -0.20
CA ILE A 139 -15.05 1.14 -0.26
C ILE A 139 -14.11 2.28 -0.66
N ASN A 140 -14.38 2.99 -1.76
CA ASN A 140 -13.55 4.11 -2.21
C ASN A 140 -13.47 5.23 -1.17
N PHE A 141 -14.58 5.56 -0.52
CA PHE A 141 -14.60 6.55 0.55
C PHE A 141 -13.75 6.10 1.74
N THR A 142 -13.89 4.85 2.17
CA THR A 142 -13.12 4.28 3.29
C THR A 142 -11.62 4.25 2.99
N HIS A 143 -11.23 3.80 1.80
CA HIS A 143 -9.82 3.79 1.37
C HIS A 143 -9.18 5.18 1.29
N SER A 144 -9.96 6.25 1.12
CA SER A 144 -9.43 7.62 1.15
C SER A 144 -8.84 7.98 2.52
N PHE A 145 -9.33 7.36 3.60
CA PHE A 145 -8.79 7.56 4.96
C PHE A 145 -7.37 7.03 5.13
N TRP A 146 -6.96 6.04 4.33
CA TRP A 146 -5.54 5.65 4.27
C TRP A 146 -4.67 6.84 3.85
N SER A 147 -5.02 7.51 2.77
CA SER A 147 -4.26 8.68 2.30
C SER A 147 -4.33 9.87 3.26
N VAL A 148 -5.49 10.08 3.92
CA VAL A 148 -5.62 11.08 4.99
C VAL A 148 -4.67 10.75 6.15
N GLY A 149 -4.58 9.48 6.56
CA GLY A 149 -3.64 9.02 7.58
C GLY A 149 -2.18 9.30 7.20
N VAL A 150 -1.79 8.99 5.94
CA VAL A 150 -0.43 9.27 5.44
C VAL A 150 -0.11 10.76 5.53
N VAL A 151 -0.92 11.62 4.92
CA VAL A 151 -0.69 13.07 4.92
C VAL A 151 -0.62 13.61 6.34
N SER A 152 -1.55 13.19 7.20
CA SER A 152 -1.59 13.64 8.59
C SER A 152 -0.31 13.27 9.33
N ILE A 153 0.13 12.01 9.25
CA ILE A 153 1.28 11.57 10.04
C ILE A 153 2.60 12.14 9.53
N VAL A 154 2.79 12.29 8.21
CA VAL A 154 4.06 12.82 7.71
C VAL A 154 4.24 14.30 8.05
N LEU A 155 3.15 15.07 8.06
CA LEU A 155 3.19 16.47 8.47
C LEU A 155 3.36 16.63 9.99
N VAL A 156 2.58 15.91 10.79
CA VAL A 156 2.66 15.97 12.26
C VAL A 156 4.01 15.46 12.74
N ALA A 157 4.45 14.29 12.28
CA ALA A 157 5.75 13.75 12.68
C ALA A 157 6.90 14.63 12.21
N GLY A 158 6.85 15.13 10.96
CA GLY A 158 7.85 16.04 10.43
C GLY A 158 7.99 17.31 11.28
N ALA A 159 6.85 17.91 11.68
CA ALA A 159 6.84 19.09 12.56
C ALA A 159 7.41 18.77 13.95
N LEU A 160 6.96 17.69 14.59
CA LEU A 160 7.41 17.29 15.93
C LEU A 160 8.91 16.94 15.94
N LEU A 161 9.40 16.19 14.97
CA LEU A 161 10.83 15.84 14.84
C LEU A 161 11.69 17.10 14.61
N ALA A 162 11.22 18.05 13.79
CA ALA A 162 11.93 19.31 13.55
C ALA A 162 12.04 20.18 14.81
N ASN A 163 11.08 20.06 15.73
CA ASN A 163 11.09 20.73 17.04
C ASN A 163 11.80 19.91 18.15
N GLY A 164 12.54 18.86 17.78
CA GLY A 164 13.36 18.07 18.72
C GLY A 164 12.58 17.06 19.56
N VAL A 165 11.31 16.80 19.25
CA VAL A 165 10.54 15.75 19.93
C VAL A 165 11.12 14.39 19.57
N SER A 166 11.39 13.55 20.57
CA SER A 166 11.93 12.21 20.34
C SER A 166 10.98 11.35 19.48
N TRP A 167 11.54 10.64 18.51
CA TRP A 167 10.82 9.72 17.66
C TRP A 167 10.05 8.65 18.47
N ARG A 168 10.54 8.29 19.66
CA ARG A 168 9.90 7.30 20.55
C ARG A 168 8.52 7.75 20.98
N TYR A 169 8.35 9.02 21.36
CA TYR A 169 7.04 9.56 21.72
C TYR A 169 6.09 9.63 20.53
N ILE A 170 6.60 9.96 19.34
CA ILE A 170 5.78 10.08 18.14
C ILE A 170 5.30 8.70 17.67
N VAL A 171 6.20 7.71 17.62
CA VAL A 171 5.87 6.32 17.29
C VAL A 171 4.92 5.73 18.34
N GLY A 172 5.19 5.97 19.63
CA GLY A 172 4.33 5.52 20.73
C GLY A 172 2.92 6.12 20.66
N ALA A 173 2.80 7.41 20.33
CA ALA A 173 1.49 8.06 20.14
C ALA A 173 0.70 7.42 18.99
N CYS A 174 1.36 7.05 17.87
CA CYS A 174 0.70 6.32 16.79
C CYS A 174 0.19 4.96 17.24
N GLY A 175 0.98 4.21 18.03
CA GLY A 175 0.54 2.95 18.61
C GLY A 175 -0.69 3.11 19.51
N VAL A 176 -0.71 4.14 20.37
CA VAL A 176 -1.88 4.44 21.22
C VAL A 176 -3.10 4.79 20.38
N LEU A 177 -2.95 5.62 19.35
CA LEU A 177 -4.06 5.96 18.43
C LEU A 177 -4.60 4.72 17.72
N GLY A 178 -3.75 3.76 17.37
CA GLY A 178 -4.15 2.48 16.77
C GLY A 178 -5.00 1.59 17.68
N LEU A 179 -4.95 1.76 19.02
CA LEU A 179 -5.80 1.04 19.96
C LEU A 179 -7.27 1.48 19.90
N PHE A 180 -7.54 2.71 19.48
CA PHE A 180 -8.90 3.24 19.47
C PHE A 180 -9.84 2.49 18.50
N PRO A 181 -9.51 2.29 17.20
CA PRO A 181 -10.32 1.44 16.34
C PRO A 181 -10.37 -0.02 16.78
N ALA A 182 -9.31 -0.57 17.41
CA ALA A 182 -9.35 -1.90 17.99
C ALA A 182 -10.46 -2.01 19.04
N PHE A 183 -10.54 -1.03 19.93
CA PHE A 183 -11.59 -0.99 20.94
C PHE A 183 -13.00 -0.92 20.33
N LEU A 184 -13.20 -0.09 19.31
CA LEU A 184 -14.51 0.04 18.65
C LEU A 184 -14.97 -1.28 17.97
N LEU A 185 -14.01 -2.05 17.44
CA LEU A 185 -14.27 -3.30 16.72
C LEU A 185 -14.41 -4.51 17.67
N LEU A 186 -13.66 -4.54 18.78
CA LEU A 186 -13.68 -5.66 19.72
C LEU A 186 -14.84 -5.61 20.74
N PHE A 187 -15.31 -4.39 21.06
CA PHE A 187 -16.35 -4.18 22.07
C PHE A 187 -17.64 -3.64 21.44
N PRO A 188 -18.55 -4.54 20.98
CA PRO A 188 -19.84 -4.11 20.43
C PRO A 188 -20.71 -3.47 21.52
N SER A 189 -21.52 -2.51 21.13
CA SER A 189 -22.56 -1.94 21.97
C SER A 189 -23.85 -2.74 21.81
N ARG A 190 -24.69 -2.79 22.86
CA ARG A 190 -26.06 -3.36 22.76
C ARG A 190 -26.90 -2.73 21.64
N LYS A 191 -26.67 -1.43 21.35
CA LYS A 191 -27.34 -0.71 20.26
C LYS A 191 -26.78 -0.99 18.88
N HIS A 192 -25.55 -1.54 18.81
CA HIS A 192 -24.82 -1.82 17.58
C HIS A 192 -24.19 -3.20 17.70
N PRO A 193 -24.96 -4.29 17.49
CA PRO A 193 -24.44 -5.65 17.47
C PRO A 193 -23.42 -5.81 16.31
N TYR A 194 -22.66 -6.88 16.33
CA TYR A 194 -21.79 -7.20 15.19
C TYR A 194 -22.63 -7.41 13.93
N PRO A 195 -22.14 -6.91 12.78
CA PRO A 195 -22.73 -7.22 11.49
C PRO A 195 -22.80 -8.75 11.29
N GLU A 196 -23.86 -9.23 10.65
CA GLU A 196 -23.97 -10.63 10.29
C GLU A 196 -22.77 -11.04 9.44
N CYS A 197 -22.20 -12.21 9.74
CA CYS A 197 -21.12 -12.77 8.92
C CYS A 197 -21.74 -13.27 7.61
N GLY A 198 -21.17 -12.87 6.46
CA GLY A 198 -21.50 -13.47 5.17
C GLY A 198 -21.23 -15.00 5.16
N GLU A 199 -21.67 -15.68 4.12
CA GLU A 199 -21.45 -17.14 3.99
C GLU A 199 -19.98 -17.52 4.15
N ILE A 200 -19.72 -18.47 5.03
CA ILE A 200 -18.38 -19.00 5.29
C ILE A 200 -18.03 -19.98 4.18
N LYS A 201 -17.14 -19.59 3.27
CA LYS A 201 -16.59 -20.54 2.28
C LYS A 201 -15.86 -21.67 3.00
N LYS A 202 -16.09 -22.91 2.56
CA LYS A 202 -15.35 -24.06 3.06
C LYS A 202 -13.88 -23.99 2.61
N TRP A 203 -12.99 -24.54 3.43
CA TRP A 203 -11.55 -24.61 3.10
C TRP A 203 -11.29 -25.20 1.71
N THR A 204 -12.01 -26.23 1.33
CA THR A 204 -11.90 -26.88 0.01
C THR A 204 -12.25 -25.94 -1.15
N GLU A 205 -13.23 -25.05 -0.96
CA GLU A 205 -13.62 -24.05 -1.96
C GLU A 205 -12.55 -22.97 -2.11
N VAL A 206 -12.02 -22.48 -0.99
CA VAL A 206 -10.93 -21.47 -0.97
C VAL A 206 -9.67 -22.03 -1.61
N CYS A 207 -9.29 -23.29 -1.30
CA CYS A 207 -8.17 -23.96 -1.96
C CYS A 207 -8.43 -24.21 -3.45
N GLY A 208 -9.68 -24.47 -3.84
CA GLY A 208 -10.10 -24.61 -5.23
C GLY A 208 -9.93 -23.30 -6.00
N ASP A 209 -10.41 -22.17 -5.46
CA ASP A 209 -10.27 -20.85 -6.04
C ASP A 209 -8.80 -20.47 -6.22
N PHE A 210 -7.98 -20.66 -5.18
CA PHE A 210 -6.53 -20.46 -5.26
C PHE A 210 -5.89 -21.26 -6.40
N ARG A 211 -6.14 -22.59 -6.44
CA ARG A 211 -5.57 -23.48 -7.46
C ARG A 211 -6.00 -23.09 -8.87
N ASN A 212 -7.25 -22.69 -9.05
CA ASN A 212 -7.78 -22.26 -10.35
C ASN A 212 -7.07 -21.00 -10.85
N ILE A 213 -6.83 -20.02 -9.98
CA ILE A 213 -6.19 -18.74 -10.32
C ILE A 213 -4.71 -18.95 -10.70
N VAL A 214 -3.94 -19.65 -9.85
CA VAL A 214 -2.48 -19.82 -10.07
C VAL A 214 -2.14 -20.67 -11.30
N ARG A 215 -3.09 -21.43 -11.83
CA ARG A 215 -2.94 -22.19 -13.07
C ARG A 215 -3.09 -21.35 -14.34
N ILE A 216 -3.61 -20.12 -14.23
CA ILE A 216 -3.80 -19.23 -15.37
C ILE A 216 -2.47 -18.51 -15.66
N PRO A 217 -1.80 -18.73 -16.81
CA PRO A 217 -0.50 -18.08 -17.11
C PRO A 217 -0.58 -16.55 -17.06
N ARG A 218 -1.72 -15.98 -17.49
CA ARG A 218 -1.97 -14.54 -17.45
C ARG A 218 -1.96 -13.98 -16.03
N PHE A 219 -2.35 -14.75 -15.01
CA PHE A 219 -2.29 -14.35 -13.60
C PHE A 219 -0.86 -13.95 -13.21
N TRP A 220 0.15 -14.70 -13.60
CA TRP A 220 1.54 -14.44 -13.25
C TRP A 220 2.09 -13.14 -13.85
N LEU A 221 1.55 -12.73 -15.01
CA LEU A 221 1.88 -11.44 -15.59
C LEU A 221 1.34 -10.28 -14.70
N PHE A 222 0.10 -10.38 -14.23
CA PHE A 222 -0.47 -9.39 -13.32
C PHE A 222 0.12 -9.47 -11.92
N PHE A 223 0.51 -10.66 -11.47
CA PHE A 223 1.26 -10.86 -10.23
C PHE A 223 2.60 -10.11 -10.27
N ALA A 224 3.35 -10.25 -11.35
CA ALA A 224 4.58 -9.49 -11.57
C ALA A 224 4.29 -7.98 -11.67
N ALA A 225 3.24 -7.57 -12.39
CA ALA A 225 2.86 -6.16 -12.49
C ALA A 225 2.58 -5.54 -11.11
N MET A 226 1.86 -6.25 -10.22
CA MET A 226 1.62 -5.80 -8.84
C MET A 226 2.89 -5.73 -8.02
N PHE A 227 3.81 -6.70 -8.17
CA PHE A 227 5.10 -6.71 -7.48
C PHE A 227 5.93 -5.47 -7.81
N PHE A 228 6.03 -5.10 -9.09
CA PHE A 228 6.75 -3.90 -9.51
C PHE A 228 6.00 -2.61 -9.20
N ALA A 229 4.67 -2.59 -9.30
CA ALA A 229 3.86 -1.43 -8.93
C ALA A 229 4.03 -1.09 -7.45
N GLY A 230 3.86 -2.09 -6.58
CA GLY A 230 4.06 -1.94 -5.14
C GLY A 230 5.48 -1.53 -4.79
N GLY A 231 6.48 -2.16 -5.45
CA GLY A 231 7.89 -1.86 -5.23
C GLY A 231 8.25 -0.42 -5.53
N GLY A 232 7.91 0.09 -6.71
CA GLY A 232 8.23 1.46 -7.11
C GLY A 232 7.50 2.52 -6.27
N GLU A 233 6.20 2.31 -6.00
CA GLU A 233 5.40 3.22 -5.15
C GLU A 233 5.94 3.27 -3.72
N PHE A 234 6.25 2.11 -3.15
CA PHE A 234 6.67 2.04 -1.76
C PHE A 234 8.13 2.45 -1.54
N CYS A 235 9.01 2.33 -2.53
CA CYS A 235 10.33 2.93 -2.50
C CYS A 235 10.26 4.44 -2.27
N LEU A 236 9.38 5.15 -2.98
CA LEU A 236 9.13 6.57 -2.75
C LEU A 236 8.53 6.81 -1.37
N THR A 237 7.50 6.08 -1.00
CA THR A 237 6.82 6.24 0.30
C THR A 237 7.78 6.04 1.47
N PHE A 238 8.69 5.07 1.38
CA PHE A 238 9.62 4.73 2.46
C PHE A 238 10.85 5.67 2.50
N TRP A 239 11.51 5.88 1.34
CA TRP A 239 12.79 6.57 1.31
C TRP A 239 12.70 8.07 1.13
N CYS A 240 11.54 8.63 0.73
CA CYS A 240 11.38 10.05 0.43
C CYS A 240 11.83 10.96 1.58
N ALA A 241 11.38 10.69 2.81
CA ALA A 241 11.75 11.50 3.97
C ALA A 241 13.25 11.43 4.27
N SER A 242 13.85 10.23 4.22
CA SER A 242 15.29 10.04 4.41
C SER A 242 16.10 10.69 3.28
N PHE A 243 15.66 10.57 2.04
CA PHE A 243 16.29 11.21 0.88
C PHE A 243 16.37 12.73 1.04
N ILE A 244 15.29 13.36 1.45
CA ILE A 244 15.26 14.81 1.66
C ILE A 244 16.18 15.23 2.80
N GLN A 245 16.21 14.48 3.90
CA GLN A 245 17.07 14.79 5.05
C GLN A 245 18.54 14.55 4.75
N VAL A 246 18.88 13.43 4.10
CA VAL A 246 20.29 13.02 3.87
C VAL A 246 20.90 13.79 2.68
N GLU A 247 20.20 13.83 1.53
CA GLU A 247 20.77 14.35 0.28
C GLU A 247 20.69 15.89 0.15
N TYR A 248 19.70 16.50 0.80
CA TYR A 248 19.51 17.96 0.79
C TYR A 248 19.88 18.60 2.12
N ALA A 249 20.32 17.82 3.11
CA ALA A 249 20.56 18.29 4.50
C ALA A 249 19.38 19.11 5.05
N ALA A 250 18.15 18.75 4.64
CA ALA A 250 16.94 19.48 4.98
C ALA A 250 16.35 18.99 6.30
N SER A 251 15.51 19.83 6.92
CA SER A 251 14.84 19.50 8.17
C SER A 251 13.83 18.36 8.02
N ALA A 252 13.48 17.69 9.12
CA ALA A 252 12.40 16.70 9.15
C ALA A 252 11.05 17.30 8.72
N TRP A 253 10.82 18.59 8.96
CA TRP A 253 9.64 19.31 8.45
C TRP A 253 9.60 19.35 6.92
N ALA A 254 10.71 19.72 6.28
CA ALA A 254 10.82 19.71 4.81
C ALA A 254 10.63 18.29 4.24
N ALA A 255 11.16 17.28 4.93
CA ALA A 255 10.95 15.88 4.58
C ALA A 255 9.48 15.47 4.68
N GLY A 256 8.79 15.91 5.73
CA GLY A 256 7.34 15.74 5.90
C GLY A 256 6.54 16.37 4.76
N ILE A 257 6.86 17.62 4.37
CA ILE A 257 6.22 18.32 3.23
C ILE A 257 6.45 17.56 1.91
N GLY A 258 7.68 17.11 1.64
CA GLY A 258 7.99 16.37 0.42
C GLY A 258 7.21 15.05 0.33
N THR A 259 7.17 14.28 1.42
CA THR A 259 6.39 13.04 1.48
C THR A 259 4.89 13.32 1.39
N ALA A 260 4.40 14.40 2.01
CA ALA A 260 3.01 14.85 1.89
C ALA A 260 2.66 15.29 0.46
N SER A 261 3.60 15.91 -0.27
CA SER A 261 3.42 16.27 -1.68
C SER A 261 3.19 15.01 -2.54
N PHE A 262 4.00 13.98 -2.36
CA PHE A 262 3.81 12.69 -3.03
C PHE A 262 2.45 12.06 -2.68
N ALA A 263 2.14 11.94 -1.38
CA ALA A 263 0.87 11.36 -0.92
C ALA A 263 -0.35 12.18 -1.36
N GLY A 264 -0.24 13.52 -1.37
CA GLY A 264 -1.27 14.41 -1.91
C GLY A 264 -1.52 14.20 -3.39
N GLY A 265 -0.44 14.03 -4.17
CA GLY A 265 -0.52 13.65 -5.57
C GLY A 265 -1.24 12.30 -5.76
N MET A 266 -0.96 11.31 -4.91
CA MET A 266 -1.64 10.01 -4.96
C MET A 266 -3.16 10.14 -4.70
N ILE A 267 -3.59 11.01 -3.78
CA ILE A 267 -5.02 11.29 -3.55
C ILE A 267 -5.67 11.79 -4.85
N VAL A 268 -5.06 12.80 -5.46
CA VAL A 268 -5.55 13.38 -6.73
C VAL A 268 -5.59 12.33 -7.85
N GLY A 269 -4.53 11.54 -7.98
CA GLY A 269 -4.42 10.48 -8.99
C GLY A 269 -5.46 9.38 -8.81
N ARG A 270 -5.69 8.90 -7.57
CA ARG A 270 -6.69 7.87 -7.25
C ARG A 270 -8.11 8.36 -7.49
N MET A 271 -8.44 9.55 -6.99
CA MET A 271 -9.77 10.14 -7.18
C MET A 271 -10.02 10.47 -8.65
N GLY A 272 -9.06 11.14 -9.32
CA GLY A 272 -9.15 11.50 -10.74
C GLY A 272 -9.25 10.26 -11.63
N GLY A 273 -8.41 9.25 -11.40
CA GLY A 273 -8.47 7.97 -12.13
C GLY A 273 -9.81 7.26 -11.97
N GLY A 274 -10.33 7.19 -10.74
CA GLY A 274 -11.63 6.55 -10.45
C GLY A 274 -12.84 7.27 -11.06
N ILE A 275 -12.80 8.60 -11.16
CA ILE A 275 -13.91 9.41 -11.69
C ILE A 275 -13.85 9.52 -13.22
N LEU A 276 -12.64 9.76 -13.78
CA LEU A 276 -12.48 10.16 -15.18
C LEU A 276 -12.26 8.97 -16.11
N ILE A 277 -11.70 7.86 -15.62
CA ILE A 277 -11.25 6.77 -16.47
C ILE A 277 -12.29 5.64 -16.53
N ARG A 278 -12.83 5.42 -17.74
CA ARG A 278 -13.72 4.30 -17.97
C ARG A 278 -12.97 2.97 -17.97
N GLN A 279 -13.58 1.92 -17.45
CA GLN A 279 -13.02 0.56 -17.38
C GLN A 279 -12.38 0.07 -18.69
N LYS A 280 -12.99 0.40 -19.84
CA LYS A 280 -12.48 0.03 -21.17
C LYS A 280 -11.11 0.64 -21.51
N ARG A 281 -10.74 1.77 -20.91
CA ARG A 281 -9.48 2.51 -21.14
C ARG A 281 -8.46 2.32 -20.03
N LEU A 282 -8.73 1.41 -19.09
CA LEU A 282 -7.89 1.24 -17.90
C LEU A 282 -6.47 0.76 -18.24
N LYS A 283 -6.32 -0.07 -19.27
CA LYS A 283 -5.03 -0.57 -19.76
C LYS A 283 -4.16 0.56 -20.36
N GLU A 284 -4.75 1.42 -21.22
CA GLU A 284 -4.05 2.57 -21.78
C GLU A 284 -3.64 3.53 -20.65
N PHE A 285 -4.55 3.79 -19.73
CA PHE A 285 -4.31 4.65 -18.59
C PHE A 285 -3.14 4.15 -17.74
N LEU A 286 -3.12 2.86 -17.38
CA LEU A 286 -2.03 2.25 -16.62
C LEU A 286 -0.67 2.37 -17.34
N VAL A 287 -0.62 2.10 -18.64
CA VAL A 287 0.63 2.21 -19.42
C VAL A 287 1.11 3.65 -19.46
N TYR A 288 0.22 4.61 -19.78
CA TYR A 288 0.62 6.02 -19.87
C TYR A 288 1.03 6.62 -18.53
N THR A 289 0.32 6.30 -17.45
CA THR A 289 0.69 6.78 -16.12
C THR A 289 1.99 6.14 -15.63
N ALA A 290 2.24 4.86 -15.93
CA ALA A 290 3.51 4.21 -15.62
C ALA A 290 4.69 4.81 -16.40
N LEU A 291 4.51 5.12 -17.70
CA LEU A 291 5.51 5.82 -18.50
C LEU A 291 5.75 7.25 -18.00
N ALA A 292 4.68 7.97 -17.61
CA ALA A 292 4.80 9.30 -17.02
C ALA A 292 5.57 9.26 -15.69
N ALA A 293 5.23 8.31 -14.79
CA ALA A 293 5.94 8.11 -13.53
C ALA A 293 7.41 7.75 -13.76
N THR A 294 7.70 6.90 -14.77
CA THR A 294 9.09 6.58 -15.19
C THR A 294 9.82 7.86 -15.60
N GLY A 295 9.25 8.62 -16.52
CA GLY A 295 9.88 9.85 -17.04
C GLY A 295 10.16 10.88 -15.94
N ILE A 296 9.18 11.10 -15.03
CA ILE A 296 9.35 12.07 -13.95
C ILE A 296 10.40 11.59 -12.93
N SER A 297 10.33 10.32 -12.51
CA SER A 297 11.23 9.79 -11.48
C SER A 297 12.68 9.63 -11.94
N LEU A 298 12.94 9.54 -13.25
CA LEU A 298 14.30 9.56 -13.82
C LEU A 298 15.06 10.84 -13.48
N PHE A 299 14.38 11.95 -13.22
CA PHE A 299 15.03 13.22 -12.90
C PHE A 299 15.45 13.34 -11.43
N PHE A 300 14.88 12.54 -10.50
CA PHE A 300 15.14 12.68 -9.07
C PHE A 300 16.63 12.71 -8.69
N PRO A 301 17.50 11.81 -9.22
CA PRO A 301 18.92 11.83 -8.88
C PRO A 301 19.66 13.09 -9.32
N PHE A 302 19.13 13.84 -10.29
CA PHE A 302 19.79 15.02 -10.87
C PHE A 302 19.31 16.33 -10.26
N LEU A 303 18.23 16.31 -9.45
CA LEU A 303 17.66 17.51 -8.88
C LEU A 303 18.55 18.08 -7.78
N GLN A 304 18.77 19.41 -7.85
CA GLN A 304 19.44 20.19 -6.81
C GLN A 304 18.45 21.05 -6.02
N SER A 305 17.31 21.40 -6.63
CA SER A 305 16.28 22.23 -6.01
C SER A 305 15.26 21.39 -5.25
N LEU A 306 15.15 21.63 -3.95
CA LEU A 306 14.17 20.97 -3.09
C LEU A 306 12.72 21.30 -3.49
N SER A 307 12.45 22.54 -3.91
CA SER A 307 11.12 22.96 -4.36
C SER A 307 10.71 22.23 -5.64
N MET A 308 11.65 22.04 -6.57
CA MET A 308 11.39 21.29 -7.79
C MET A 308 11.15 19.81 -7.48
N LEU A 309 11.89 19.25 -6.52
CA LEU A 309 11.63 17.89 -6.04
C LEU A 309 10.20 17.74 -5.52
N PHE A 310 9.69 18.66 -4.71
CA PHE A 310 8.32 18.61 -4.18
C PHE A 310 7.26 18.63 -5.30
N VAL A 311 7.47 19.47 -6.31
CA VAL A 311 6.60 19.53 -7.48
C VAL A 311 6.61 18.19 -8.22
N LEU A 312 7.80 17.64 -8.49
CA LEU A 312 7.90 16.36 -9.21
C LEU A 312 7.39 15.18 -8.38
N LEU A 313 7.57 15.19 -7.06
CA LEU A 313 6.96 14.21 -6.15
C LEU A 313 5.43 14.23 -6.23
N PHE A 314 4.83 15.43 -6.27
CA PHE A 314 3.38 15.56 -6.42
C PHE A 314 2.87 14.96 -7.74
N PHE A 315 3.52 15.29 -8.87
CA PHE A 315 3.14 14.73 -10.17
C PHE A 315 3.42 13.23 -10.27
N THR A 316 4.50 12.75 -9.65
CA THR A 316 4.75 11.30 -9.54
C THR A 316 3.64 10.63 -8.74
N GLY A 317 3.20 11.24 -7.64
CA GLY A 317 2.07 10.77 -6.86
C GLY A 317 0.77 10.66 -7.69
N ILE A 318 0.47 11.68 -8.52
CA ILE A 318 -0.68 11.63 -9.43
C ILE A 318 -0.58 10.42 -10.37
N ALA A 319 0.59 10.18 -10.93
CA ALA A 319 0.82 9.10 -11.89
C ALA A 319 0.78 7.71 -11.23
N THR A 320 1.34 7.56 -10.03
CA THR A 320 1.44 6.25 -9.33
C THR A 320 0.21 5.88 -8.52
N GLY A 321 -0.51 6.87 -7.99
CA GLY A 321 -1.67 6.65 -7.12
C GLY A 321 -2.69 5.63 -7.65
N PRO A 322 -3.02 5.62 -8.94
CA PRO A 322 -3.94 4.65 -9.51
C PRO A 322 -3.41 3.21 -9.66
N PHE A 323 -2.12 2.93 -9.52
CA PHE A 323 -1.53 1.64 -9.90
C PHE A 323 -2.18 0.48 -9.18
N TRP A 324 -2.20 0.50 -7.86
CA TRP A 324 -2.73 -0.61 -7.05
C TRP A 324 -4.18 -0.96 -7.41
N PRO A 325 -5.15 -0.05 -7.28
CA PRO A 325 -6.55 -0.36 -7.57
C PRO A 325 -6.80 -0.65 -9.05
N SER A 326 -6.06 0.02 -9.96
CA SER A 326 -6.29 -0.15 -11.39
C SER A 326 -5.72 -1.44 -11.94
N VAL A 327 -4.58 -1.94 -11.44
CA VAL A 327 -4.05 -3.26 -11.83
C VAL A 327 -5.01 -4.35 -11.36
N GLN A 328 -5.50 -4.30 -10.12
CA GLN A 328 -6.49 -5.24 -9.59
C GLN A 328 -7.77 -5.22 -10.42
N SER A 329 -8.32 -4.04 -10.67
CA SER A 329 -9.55 -3.86 -11.47
C SER A 329 -9.38 -4.28 -12.93
N TYR A 330 -8.23 -4.01 -13.56
CA TYR A 330 -7.96 -4.47 -14.92
C TYR A 330 -7.83 -5.99 -14.97
N CYS A 331 -7.09 -6.58 -14.04
CA CYS A 331 -6.91 -8.03 -13.93
C CYS A 331 -8.26 -8.77 -13.80
N SER A 332 -9.18 -8.28 -12.96
CA SER A 332 -10.51 -8.89 -12.76
C SER A 332 -11.36 -8.91 -14.04
N THR A 333 -11.16 -7.96 -14.96
CA THR A 333 -11.85 -7.99 -16.27
C THR A 333 -11.23 -8.95 -17.28
N ARG A 334 -10.03 -9.46 -16.99
CA ARG A 334 -9.26 -10.34 -17.89
C ARG A 334 -9.37 -11.81 -17.53
N MET A 335 -9.87 -12.12 -16.35
CA MET A 335 -9.99 -13.49 -15.84
C MET A 335 -11.38 -13.69 -15.22
N THR A 336 -12.00 -14.83 -15.52
CA THR A 336 -13.32 -15.21 -14.97
C THR A 336 -13.07 -16.11 -13.75
N VAL A 337 -12.73 -15.51 -12.62
CA VAL A 337 -12.38 -16.20 -11.37
C VAL A 337 -13.01 -15.49 -10.18
N ASP A 338 -12.88 -16.06 -8.98
CA ASP A 338 -13.29 -15.38 -7.75
C ASP A 338 -12.46 -14.10 -7.54
N ASN A 339 -13.14 -12.95 -7.52
CA ASN A 339 -12.47 -11.66 -7.40
C ASN A 339 -11.83 -11.43 -6.03
N THR A 340 -12.42 -11.97 -4.97
CA THR A 340 -11.88 -11.82 -3.60
C THR A 340 -10.54 -12.51 -3.49
N MET A 341 -10.47 -13.78 -3.91
CA MET A 341 -9.21 -14.54 -3.92
C MET A 341 -8.19 -13.90 -4.87
N LEU A 342 -8.62 -13.42 -6.04
CA LEU A 342 -7.75 -12.73 -6.99
C LEU A 342 -7.10 -11.49 -6.37
N PHE A 343 -7.85 -10.65 -5.67
CA PHE A 343 -7.33 -9.43 -5.04
C PHE A 343 -6.39 -9.75 -3.88
N ILE A 344 -6.71 -10.77 -3.06
CA ILE A 344 -5.80 -11.27 -2.01
C ILE A 344 -4.46 -11.69 -2.62
N LEU A 345 -4.48 -12.47 -3.71
CA LEU A 345 -3.26 -12.96 -4.37
C LEU A 345 -2.47 -11.84 -5.04
N LEU A 346 -3.12 -10.84 -5.62
CA LEU A 346 -2.45 -9.67 -6.19
C LEU A 346 -1.83 -8.81 -5.09
N SER A 347 -2.50 -8.60 -3.96
CA SER A 347 -1.91 -7.92 -2.79
C SER A 347 -0.74 -8.73 -2.22
N ALA A 348 -0.84 -10.07 -2.21
CA ALA A 348 0.26 -10.97 -1.83
C ALA A 348 1.47 -10.91 -2.78
N ALA A 349 1.34 -10.30 -3.97
CA ALA A 349 2.45 -9.94 -4.84
C ALA A 349 2.99 -8.54 -4.53
N GLY A 350 2.11 -7.56 -4.37
CA GLY A 350 2.50 -6.16 -4.17
C GLY A 350 3.26 -5.94 -2.86
N ILE A 351 2.82 -6.57 -1.76
CA ILE A 351 3.46 -6.42 -0.44
C ILE A 351 4.92 -6.91 -0.44
N PRO A 352 5.26 -8.11 -0.95
CA PRO A 352 6.66 -8.51 -1.12
C PRO A 352 7.44 -7.57 -2.02
N GLY A 353 6.82 -7.03 -3.08
CA GLY A 353 7.42 -6.01 -3.93
C GLY A 353 7.82 -4.77 -3.13
N CYS A 354 6.94 -4.27 -2.27
CA CYS A 354 7.24 -3.17 -1.35
C CYS A 354 8.46 -3.49 -0.47
N GLY A 355 8.49 -4.64 0.18
CA GLY A 355 9.60 -5.03 1.05
C GLY A 355 10.91 -5.24 0.29
N PHE A 356 10.87 -5.99 -0.80
CA PHE A 356 12.04 -6.34 -1.61
C PHE A 356 12.73 -5.12 -2.21
N PHE A 357 11.99 -4.27 -2.94
CA PHE A 357 12.59 -3.12 -3.60
C PHE A 357 13.05 -2.06 -2.60
N THR A 358 12.33 -1.87 -1.48
CA THR A 358 12.76 -0.98 -0.41
C THR A 358 14.09 -1.43 0.21
N ALA A 359 14.27 -2.72 0.44
CA ALA A 359 15.52 -3.26 0.96
C ALA A 359 16.66 -3.17 -0.06
N ILE A 360 16.42 -3.55 -1.32
CA ILE A 360 17.40 -3.40 -2.41
C ILE A 360 17.82 -1.95 -2.56
N MET A 361 16.88 -1.01 -2.50
CA MET A 361 17.18 0.42 -2.58
C MET A 361 18.07 0.89 -1.42
N GLY A 362 17.85 0.38 -0.20
CA GLY A 362 18.72 0.64 0.94
C GLY A 362 20.14 0.07 0.76
N ILE A 363 20.25 -1.19 0.32
CA ILE A 363 21.54 -1.84 0.03
C ILE A 363 22.30 -1.08 -1.07
N LEU A 364 21.62 -0.71 -2.16
CA LEU A 364 22.21 0.12 -3.21
C LEU A 364 22.62 1.49 -2.66
N GLY A 365 21.83 2.06 -1.74
CA GLY A 365 22.15 3.31 -1.07
C GLY A 365 23.45 3.26 -0.29
N ASP A 366 23.73 2.15 0.40
CA ASP A 366 25.00 1.94 1.11
C ASP A 366 26.22 1.83 0.16
N HIS A 367 26.04 1.32 -1.05
CA HIS A 367 27.13 1.11 -2.01
C HIS A 367 27.37 2.30 -2.94
N CYS A 368 26.32 2.92 -3.45
CA CYS A 368 26.43 3.99 -4.46
C CYS A 368 25.80 5.32 -4.03
N GLY A 369 25.32 5.42 -2.79
CA GLY A 369 24.60 6.58 -2.27
C GLY A 369 23.10 6.53 -2.54
N LEU A 370 22.32 7.10 -1.62
CA LEU A 370 20.86 7.06 -1.69
C LEU A 370 20.33 7.75 -2.96
N ARG A 371 20.99 8.80 -3.43
CA ARG A 371 20.67 9.54 -4.64
C ARG A 371 20.62 8.65 -5.88
N TYR A 372 21.62 7.81 -6.08
CA TYR A 372 21.69 6.91 -7.23
C TYR A 372 20.77 5.69 -7.08
N SER A 373 20.49 5.24 -5.85
CA SER A 373 19.54 4.15 -5.62
C SER A 373 18.12 4.49 -6.08
N PHE A 374 17.79 5.78 -6.21
CA PHE A 374 16.50 6.25 -6.75
C PHE A 374 16.24 5.84 -8.21
N PHE A 375 17.26 5.42 -8.99
CA PHE A 375 17.05 4.83 -10.32
C PHE A 375 16.29 3.50 -10.28
N LEU A 376 16.18 2.85 -9.12
CA LEU A 376 15.37 1.64 -8.97
C LEU A 376 13.87 1.94 -9.16
N ILE A 377 13.42 3.16 -8.86
CA ILE A 377 12.03 3.59 -8.97
C ILE A 377 11.54 3.61 -10.43
N PRO A 378 12.18 4.37 -11.36
CA PRO A 378 11.80 4.33 -12.77
C PRO A 378 11.99 2.94 -13.40
N PHE A 379 12.95 2.13 -12.93
CA PHE A 379 13.06 0.74 -13.35
C PHE A 379 11.80 -0.06 -13.02
N CYS A 380 11.26 0.05 -11.82
CA CYS A 380 10.00 -0.62 -11.45
C CYS A 380 8.83 -0.17 -12.34
N PHE A 381 8.72 1.13 -12.60
CA PHE A 381 7.61 1.67 -13.38
C PHE A 381 7.68 1.33 -14.87
N ILE A 382 8.88 1.29 -15.46
CA ILE A 382 9.02 0.86 -16.87
C ILE A 382 8.71 -0.62 -17.04
N VAL A 383 9.10 -1.46 -16.07
CA VAL A 383 8.73 -2.89 -16.08
C VAL A 383 7.22 -3.05 -15.93
N LEU A 384 6.57 -2.30 -15.03
CA LEU A 384 5.11 -2.27 -14.93
C LEU A 384 4.46 -1.91 -16.26
N ALA A 385 4.91 -0.82 -16.91
CA ALA A 385 4.41 -0.40 -18.21
C ALA A 385 4.57 -1.48 -19.28
N ALA A 386 5.72 -2.16 -19.31
CA ALA A 386 5.99 -3.26 -20.24
C ALA A 386 5.05 -4.46 -20.01
N LEU A 387 4.85 -4.89 -18.75
CA LEU A 387 3.99 -6.01 -18.41
C LEU A 387 2.52 -5.75 -18.81
N ILE A 388 1.99 -4.57 -18.47
CA ILE A 388 0.63 -4.19 -18.88
C ILE A 388 0.54 -4.02 -20.41
N GLY A 389 1.58 -3.46 -21.03
CA GLY A 389 1.68 -3.30 -22.49
C GLY A 389 1.68 -4.63 -23.23
N ILE A 390 2.33 -5.66 -22.69
CA ILE A 390 2.31 -7.04 -23.24
C ILE A 390 0.86 -7.59 -23.23
N ASP A 391 0.15 -7.50 -22.12
CA ASP A 391 -1.26 -7.97 -22.07
C ASP A 391 -2.15 -7.17 -23.04
N TRP A 392 -1.93 -5.87 -23.12
CA TRP A 392 -2.67 -5.02 -24.06
C TRP A 392 -2.43 -5.45 -25.52
N HIS A 393 -1.17 -5.65 -25.91
CA HIS A 393 -0.81 -6.08 -27.26
C HIS A 393 -1.42 -7.45 -27.60
N GLN A 394 -1.26 -8.45 -26.74
CA GLN A 394 -1.82 -9.79 -26.91
C GLN A 394 -3.35 -9.76 -27.07
N SER A 395 -4.01 -8.89 -26.27
CA SER A 395 -5.47 -8.72 -26.33
C SER A 395 -5.93 -8.14 -27.67
N ARG A 396 -5.17 -7.19 -28.21
CA ARG A 396 -5.46 -6.56 -29.50
C ARG A 396 -5.29 -7.55 -30.66
N THR A 397 -4.22 -8.33 -30.64
CA THR A 397 -3.95 -9.38 -31.66
C THR A 397 -5.04 -10.43 -31.66
N ALA A 398 -5.43 -10.96 -30.48
CA ALA A 398 -6.52 -11.93 -30.38
C ALA A 398 -7.87 -11.40 -30.88
N ALA A 399 -8.17 -10.13 -30.64
CA ALA A 399 -9.39 -9.50 -31.12
C ALA A 399 -9.39 -9.36 -32.67
N VAL A 400 -8.26 -8.99 -33.26
CA VAL A 400 -8.10 -8.90 -34.72
C VAL A 400 -8.25 -10.27 -35.39
N GLU A 401 -7.64 -11.31 -34.83
CA GLU A 401 -7.75 -12.68 -35.35
C GLU A 401 -9.19 -13.22 -35.28
N ARG A 402 -9.89 -12.97 -34.16
CA ARG A 402 -11.33 -13.33 -34.03
C ARG A 402 -12.16 -12.62 -35.09
N ALA A 403 -11.92 -11.34 -35.32
CA ALA A 403 -12.66 -10.56 -36.33
C ALA A 403 -12.38 -11.09 -37.75
N LYS A 404 -11.15 -11.51 -38.07
CA LYS A 404 -10.79 -12.14 -39.35
C LYS A 404 -11.52 -13.48 -39.52
N ARG A 405 -11.47 -14.35 -38.49
CA ARG A 405 -12.17 -15.66 -38.54
C ARG A 405 -13.68 -15.51 -38.75
N MET A 406 -14.33 -14.55 -38.07
CA MET A 406 -15.76 -14.29 -38.24
C MET A 406 -16.12 -13.79 -39.64
N LYS A 407 -15.23 -13.03 -40.30
CA LYS A 407 -15.43 -12.62 -41.70
C LYS A 407 -15.33 -13.80 -42.67
N THR A 408 -14.37 -14.71 -42.44
CA THR A 408 -14.19 -15.90 -43.28
C THR A 408 -15.35 -16.92 -43.17
N ILE A 409 -16.01 -17.00 -41.99
CA ILE A 409 -17.17 -17.88 -41.79
C ILE A 409 -18.45 -17.30 -42.44
N ARG A 410 -18.51 -15.98 -42.67
CA ARG A 410 -19.68 -15.29 -43.28
C ARG A 410 -19.59 -15.19 -44.82
N GLN A 411 -18.46 -15.56 -45.42
CA GLN A 411 -18.25 -15.77 -46.84
C GLN A 411 -18.39 -17.25 -47.21
#